data_12b0a2bfca2b232b91dca7649a58c30c
#
_entry.id   12b0a2bfca2b232b91dca7649a58c30c
#
_cell.length_a   1.000
_cell.length_b   1.000
_cell.length_c   1.000
_cell.angle_alpha   90.00
_cell.angle_beta   90.00
_cell.angle_gamma   90.00
#
_symmetry.space_group_name_H-M   'P 1'
#
loop_
_entity.id
_entity.type
_entity.pdbx_description
1 polymer ?
#
loop_
_entity_poly.entity_id
_entity_poly.type
_entity_poly.pdbx_seq_one_letter_code
_entity_poly.pdbx_strand_id
1 'polypeptide(L)'
;MSGINFCGPLGNCGGEGATGATGPTGATGATGVTGATGLTGPTGVTGPTGTSVTTSGMFASNTLGSIIVVALGGSTNIRLPNNQSLGNFIVSINDTVFTVPETGRYYITYQINTTVGLGLGAGARVTANGTPIPGTILVPAVSNATFYRDCIAPLTAGSTLSLQLFSSILLTATLISGGGTIGASLNVIRIQ
;
A
#
# COMPACT_ATOMS: atom_id res chain seq x y z
N MET A 1 -53.07 -73.14 -59.09
CA MET A 1 -53.41 -74.18 -60.06
C MET A 1 -52.22 -75.05 -60.24
N SER A 2 -52.49 -76.34 -60.08
CA SER A 2 -51.56 -77.46 -60.08
C SER A 2 -51.00 -77.67 -61.50
N GLY A 3 -49.70 -77.64 -61.63
CA GLY A 3 -48.99 -78.07 -62.86
C GLY A 3 -48.25 -79.36 -62.54
N ILE A 4 -48.81 -80.48 -62.90
CA ILE A 4 -48.21 -81.82 -62.86
C ILE A 4 -47.27 -81.94 -64.04
N ASN A 5 -45.99 -82.02 -63.86
CA ASN A 5 -45.01 -82.37 -64.88
C ASN A 5 -44.78 -83.87 -64.84
N PHE A 6 -45.22 -84.59 -65.89
CA PHE A 6 -44.90 -85.97 -66.12
C PHE A 6 -43.52 -86.12 -66.74
N CYS A 7 -42.63 -86.81 -65.98
CA CYS A 7 -41.42 -87.33 -66.59
C CYS A 7 -41.68 -88.59 -67.34
N GLY A 8 -41.34 -88.67 -68.61
CA GLY A 8 -41.39 -89.85 -69.48
C GLY A 8 -40.24 -90.80 -69.21
N PRO A 9 -40.27 -92.07 -69.65
CA PRO A 9 -39.44 -93.19 -69.19
C PRO A 9 -37.95 -93.12 -69.62
N LEU A 10 -37.36 -92.10 -69.96
CA LEU A 10 -35.92 -91.99 -70.23
C LEU A 10 -35.47 -90.51 -70.11
N GLY A 11 -35.67 -89.91 -69.01
CA GLY A 11 -35.25 -88.48 -68.85
C GLY A 11 -34.62 -88.22 -67.52
N ASN A 12 -33.39 -87.84 -67.54
CA ASN A 12 -32.64 -87.33 -66.45
C ASN A 12 -33.26 -86.04 -65.91
N CYS A 13 -33.91 -86.08 -64.75
CA CYS A 13 -34.44 -84.91 -64.11
C CYS A 13 -33.33 -84.29 -63.21
N GLY A 14 -32.49 -83.49 -63.83
CA GLY A 14 -31.57 -82.67 -63.02
C GLY A 14 -32.39 -81.59 -62.35
N GLY A 15 -32.73 -81.77 -61.10
CA GLY A 15 -33.27 -80.68 -60.28
C GLY A 15 -32.15 -79.80 -59.93
N GLU A 16 -32.25 -78.55 -60.41
CA GLU A 16 -31.36 -77.53 -59.84
C GLU A 16 -31.64 -77.39 -58.32
N GLY A 17 -30.60 -77.62 -57.51
CA GLY A 17 -30.71 -77.41 -56.10
C GLY A 17 -31.06 -75.99 -55.72
N ALA A 18 -31.92 -75.80 -54.78
CA ALA A 18 -32.31 -74.55 -54.28
C ALA A 18 -31.04 -73.73 -53.85
N THR A 19 -30.95 -72.48 -54.28
CA THR A 19 -29.89 -71.58 -53.83
C THR A 19 -29.91 -71.47 -52.30
N GLY A 20 -28.74 -71.68 -51.62
CA GLY A 20 -28.62 -71.61 -50.21
C GLY A 20 -29.00 -70.21 -49.67
N ALA A 21 -29.58 -70.16 -48.50
CA ALA A 21 -29.99 -68.90 -47.85
C ALA A 21 -28.77 -67.99 -47.62
N THR A 22 -28.95 -66.68 -47.85
CA THR A 22 -27.96 -65.68 -47.61
C THR A 22 -27.62 -65.71 -46.08
N GLY A 23 -26.36 -65.71 -45.76
CA GLY A 23 -25.90 -65.71 -44.33
C GLY A 23 -26.34 -64.43 -43.60
N PRO A 24 -26.51 -64.52 -42.31
CA PRO A 24 -26.91 -63.38 -41.50
C PRO A 24 -25.88 -62.25 -41.61
N THR A 25 -26.36 -61.00 -41.59
CA THR A 25 -25.52 -59.78 -41.55
C THR A 25 -24.66 -59.82 -40.30
N GLY A 26 -23.38 -59.50 -40.44
CA GLY A 26 -22.44 -59.45 -39.29
C GLY A 26 -22.89 -58.44 -38.25
N ALA A 27 -22.64 -58.71 -36.98
CA ALA A 27 -22.97 -57.83 -35.87
C ALA A 27 -22.25 -56.48 -36.03
N THR A 28 -22.95 -55.41 -35.72
CA THR A 28 -22.36 -54.06 -35.67
C THR A 28 -21.22 -54.02 -34.63
N GLY A 29 -20.07 -53.44 -34.97
CA GLY A 29 -18.93 -53.30 -34.07
C GLY A 29 -19.33 -52.49 -32.84
N ALA A 30 -18.78 -52.82 -31.71
CA ALA A 30 -19.00 -52.09 -30.44
C ALA A 30 -18.56 -50.65 -30.58
N THR A 31 -19.34 -49.74 -30.01
CA THR A 31 -18.97 -48.30 -29.94
C THR A 31 -17.68 -48.14 -29.14
N GLY A 32 -16.72 -47.39 -29.65
CA GLY A 32 -15.47 -47.08 -28.95
C GLY A 32 -15.73 -46.44 -27.58
N VAL A 33 -14.92 -46.73 -26.60
CA VAL A 33 -15.00 -46.15 -25.27
C VAL A 33 -14.78 -44.60 -25.36
N THR A 34 -15.53 -43.86 -24.56
CA THR A 34 -15.35 -42.42 -24.43
C THR A 34 -13.92 -42.12 -23.94
N GLY A 35 -13.23 -41.18 -24.58
CA GLY A 35 -11.90 -40.73 -24.18
C GLY A 35 -11.91 -40.22 -22.73
N ALA A 36 -10.83 -40.44 -22.00
CA ALA A 36 -10.68 -39.94 -20.65
C ALA A 36 -10.75 -38.39 -20.59
N THR A 37 -11.41 -37.86 -19.57
CA THR A 37 -11.45 -36.44 -19.32
C THR A 37 -10.04 -35.91 -19.09
N GLY A 38 -9.64 -34.81 -19.71
CA GLY A 38 -8.34 -34.18 -19.50
C GLY A 38 -8.16 -33.78 -18.03
N LEU A 39 -6.93 -33.85 -17.55
CA LEU A 39 -6.56 -33.39 -16.20
C LEU A 39 -6.86 -31.91 -16.01
N THR A 40 -7.31 -31.54 -14.81
CA THR A 40 -7.46 -30.14 -14.42
C THR A 40 -6.09 -29.46 -14.50
N GLY A 41 -6.02 -28.30 -15.13
CA GLY A 41 -4.78 -27.52 -15.19
C GLY A 41 -4.27 -27.13 -13.79
N PRO A 42 -2.97 -26.86 -13.65
CA PRO A 42 -2.39 -26.44 -12.37
C PRO A 42 -3.02 -25.12 -11.90
N THR A 43 -3.17 -24.96 -10.59
CA THR A 43 -3.61 -23.71 -9.99
C THR A 43 -2.61 -22.60 -10.35
N GLY A 44 -3.09 -21.43 -10.75
CA GLY A 44 -2.25 -20.29 -11.03
C GLY A 44 -1.40 -19.92 -9.80
N VAL A 45 -0.20 -19.38 -10.04
CA VAL A 45 0.68 -18.89 -8.97
C VAL A 45 -0.01 -17.75 -8.22
N THR A 46 0.16 -17.72 -6.90
CA THR A 46 -0.30 -16.60 -6.06
C THR A 46 0.36 -15.32 -6.54
N GLY A 47 -0.42 -14.26 -6.74
CA GLY A 47 0.09 -12.95 -7.10
C GLY A 47 1.09 -12.44 -6.04
N PRO A 48 1.99 -11.51 -6.41
CA PRO A 48 2.91 -10.91 -5.47
C PRO A 48 2.15 -10.21 -4.35
N THR A 49 2.64 -10.33 -3.12
CA THR A 49 2.12 -9.57 -1.97
C THR A 49 2.28 -8.08 -2.25
N GLY A 50 1.21 -7.32 -2.08
CA GLY A 50 1.26 -5.85 -2.21
C GLY A 50 2.29 -5.27 -1.23
N THR A 51 3.09 -4.31 -1.67
CA THR A 51 4.01 -3.58 -0.80
C THR A 51 3.22 -2.73 0.18
N SER A 52 3.44 -2.92 1.48
CA SER A 52 2.86 -2.03 2.50
C SER A 52 3.62 -0.70 2.48
N VAL A 53 3.01 0.35 1.95
CA VAL A 53 3.60 1.70 1.92
C VAL A 53 3.65 2.36 3.30
N THR A 54 2.92 1.84 4.28
CA THR A 54 2.85 2.39 5.63
C THR A 54 3.93 1.87 6.58
N THR A 55 4.88 1.05 6.12
CA THR A 55 5.98 0.52 6.95
C THR A 55 7.01 1.58 7.32
N SER A 56 7.10 2.68 6.57
CA SER A 56 8.02 3.78 6.85
C SER A 56 7.26 4.98 7.40
N GLY A 57 7.10 5.02 8.70
CA GLY A 57 6.49 6.14 9.41
C GLY A 57 7.20 6.43 10.71
N MET A 58 7.18 7.70 11.14
CA MET A 58 7.68 8.12 12.44
C MET A 58 6.68 8.97 13.19
N PHE A 59 6.72 8.88 14.49
CA PHE A 59 6.12 9.81 15.41
C PHE A 59 7.13 10.16 16.50
N ALA A 60 7.23 11.45 16.84
CA ALA A 60 8.03 11.93 17.94
C ALA A 60 7.36 13.13 18.61
N SER A 61 7.53 13.28 19.90
CA SER A 61 6.88 14.35 20.66
C SER A 61 7.80 14.97 21.72
N ASN A 62 7.36 16.11 22.24
CA ASN A 62 7.92 16.75 23.44
C ASN A 62 6.80 16.92 24.47
N THR A 63 6.98 16.31 25.63
CA THR A 63 6.06 16.39 26.77
C THR A 63 6.70 17.05 27.99
N LEU A 64 7.95 17.56 27.85
CA LEU A 64 8.76 18.05 28.94
C LEU A 64 8.60 19.55 29.22
N GLY A 65 7.86 20.30 28.41
CA GLY A 65 7.67 21.73 28.61
C GLY A 65 8.91 22.56 28.30
N SER A 66 9.65 22.21 27.27
CA SER A 66 10.90 22.88 26.90
C SER A 66 10.71 24.36 26.59
N ILE A 67 11.68 25.18 26.99
CA ILE A 67 11.76 26.58 26.58
C ILE A 67 12.52 26.65 25.26
N ILE A 68 11.95 27.39 24.30
CA ILE A 68 12.50 27.59 22.97
C ILE A 68 12.81 29.09 22.81
N VAL A 69 14.05 29.41 22.58
CA VAL A 69 14.47 30.78 22.27
C VAL A 69 14.74 30.89 20.79
N VAL A 70 14.09 31.85 20.12
CA VAL A 70 14.27 32.15 18.70
C VAL A 70 14.89 33.55 18.60
N ALA A 71 16.06 33.64 17.98
CA ALA A 71 16.72 34.90 17.75
C ALA A 71 15.92 35.78 16.74
N LEU A 72 16.16 37.07 16.76
CA LEU A 72 15.57 38.03 15.84
C LEU A 72 15.81 37.59 14.37
N GLY A 73 14.73 37.40 13.62
CA GLY A 73 14.80 36.95 12.24
C GLY A 73 15.26 35.51 12.06
N GLY A 74 15.43 34.75 13.16
CA GLY A 74 15.96 33.39 13.15
C GLY A 74 14.91 32.29 13.23
N SER A 75 15.41 31.06 13.39
CA SER A 75 14.59 29.87 13.66
C SER A 75 15.33 28.94 14.61
N THR A 76 14.56 28.17 15.37
CA THR A 76 15.10 27.17 16.32
C THR A 76 14.38 25.85 16.12
N ASN A 77 15.17 24.76 16.01
CA ASN A 77 14.64 23.41 15.93
C ASN A 77 14.04 23.01 17.28
N ILE A 78 12.85 22.42 17.24
CA ILE A 78 12.18 21.89 18.41
C ILE A 78 12.68 20.48 18.68
N ARG A 79 13.09 20.25 19.91
CA ARG A 79 13.49 18.94 20.39
C ARG A 79 12.26 18.06 20.64
N LEU A 80 12.28 16.80 20.17
CA LEU A 80 11.18 15.84 20.31
C LEU A 80 11.67 14.52 20.95
N PRO A 81 12.04 14.52 22.23
CA PRO A 81 12.71 13.38 22.86
C PRO A 81 11.76 12.27 23.34
N ASN A 82 10.45 12.50 23.30
CA ASN A 82 9.48 11.61 23.93
C ASN A 82 8.64 10.85 22.90
N ASN A 83 8.07 9.73 23.32
CA ASN A 83 7.13 8.91 22.55
C ASN A 83 7.62 8.63 21.13
N GLN A 84 8.93 8.43 20.96
CA GLN A 84 9.51 8.19 19.64
C GLN A 84 9.14 6.79 19.14
N SER A 85 8.41 6.75 18.04
CA SER A 85 8.19 5.57 17.21
C SER A 85 8.78 5.88 15.83
N LEU A 86 10.01 5.47 15.60
CA LEU A 86 10.82 6.00 14.49
C LEU A 86 10.69 5.14 13.20
N GLY A 87 10.15 3.91 13.29
CA GLY A 87 10.21 2.99 12.16
C GLY A 87 11.67 2.87 11.67
N ASN A 88 11.89 3.18 10.40
CA ASN A 88 13.23 3.17 9.79
C ASN A 88 13.91 4.56 9.77
N PHE A 89 13.31 5.59 10.39
CA PHE A 89 13.92 6.93 10.48
C PHE A 89 15.07 6.92 11.48
N ILE A 90 16.10 7.72 11.21
CA ILE A 90 17.23 7.91 12.11
C ILE A 90 17.09 9.29 12.77
N VAL A 91 17.16 9.33 14.08
CA VAL A 91 17.11 10.58 14.86
C VAL A 91 18.52 11.05 15.25
N SER A 92 18.74 12.36 15.23
CA SER A 92 19.97 12.98 15.73
C SER A 92 20.09 12.86 17.25
N ILE A 93 21.30 12.96 17.77
CA ILE A 93 21.59 12.90 19.22
C ILE A 93 20.82 13.95 20.05
N ASN A 94 20.40 15.05 19.44
CA ASN A 94 19.65 16.12 20.10
C ASN A 94 18.13 16.01 19.90
N ASP A 95 17.62 14.93 19.29
CA ASP A 95 16.21 14.70 19.00
C ASP A 95 15.54 15.85 18.22
N THR A 96 16.31 16.54 17.37
CA THR A 96 15.83 17.71 16.62
C THR A 96 15.77 17.49 15.11
N VAL A 97 16.47 16.45 14.61
CA VAL A 97 16.62 16.15 13.20
C VAL A 97 16.30 14.67 12.95
N PHE A 98 15.47 14.41 11.98
CA PHE A 98 15.02 13.05 11.61
C PHE A 98 15.39 12.79 10.15
N THR A 99 16.14 11.73 9.88
CA THR A 99 16.58 11.37 8.52
C THR A 99 15.58 10.42 7.90
N VAL A 100 15.12 10.76 6.70
CA VAL A 100 14.16 10.01 5.88
C VAL A 100 14.82 8.74 5.35
N PRO A 101 14.24 7.54 5.57
CA PRO A 101 14.86 6.27 5.16
C PRO A 101 14.75 5.99 3.66
N GLU A 102 13.67 6.40 3.02
CA GLU A 102 13.33 6.02 1.65
C GLU A 102 12.79 7.20 0.84
N THR A 103 13.05 7.22 -0.45
CA THR A 103 12.41 8.19 -1.35
C THR A 103 10.94 7.86 -1.54
N GLY A 104 10.07 8.88 -1.52
CA GLY A 104 8.64 8.68 -1.71
C GLY A 104 7.82 9.93 -1.39
N ARG A 105 6.50 9.75 -1.37
CA ARG A 105 5.56 10.78 -0.91
C ARG A 105 5.21 10.53 0.54
N TYR A 106 5.23 11.59 1.33
CA TYR A 106 5.00 11.53 2.77
C TYR A 106 3.88 12.46 3.18
N TYR A 107 2.99 11.96 4.02
CA TYR A 107 2.05 12.76 4.79
C TYR A 107 2.77 13.24 6.04
N ILE A 108 2.86 14.55 6.20
CA ILE A 108 3.58 15.23 7.28
C ILE A 108 2.58 16.03 8.08
N THR A 109 2.50 15.80 9.38
CA THR A 109 1.68 16.61 10.29
C THR A 109 2.49 17.01 11.50
N TYR A 110 2.30 18.22 11.97
CA TYR A 110 2.90 18.68 13.22
C TYR A 110 1.91 19.45 14.06
N GLN A 111 2.19 19.47 15.35
CA GLN A 111 1.48 20.29 16.33
C GLN A 111 2.50 20.91 17.29
N ILE A 112 2.30 22.17 17.65
CA ILE A 112 3.06 22.87 18.70
C ILE A 112 2.04 23.58 19.58
N ASN A 113 2.14 23.37 20.89
CA ASN A 113 1.30 23.99 21.91
C ASN A 113 2.20 24.73 22.90
N THR A 114 1.96 26.01 23.07
CA THR A 114 2.69 26.86 23.97
C THR A 114 1.82 27.30 25.14
N THR A 115 2.43 27.61 26.28
CA THR A 115 1.73 28.02 27.51
C THR A 115 1.01 29.36 27.35
N VAL A 116 1.51 30.21 26.45
CA VAL A 116 0.92 31.51 26.11
C VAL A 116 0.89 31.68 24.60
N GLY A 117 -0.02 32.52 24.11
CA GLY A 117 -0.08 32.87 22.69
C GLY A 117 1.19 33.61 22.26
N LEU A 118 1.80 33.13 21.17
CA LEU A 118 2.94 33.81 20.56
C LEU A 118 2.43 35.01 19.73
N GLY A 119 3.12 36.12 19.85
CA GLY A 119 2.75 37.37 19.16
C GLY A 119 2.89 37.31 17.63
N LEU A 120 2.53 38.41 16.99
CA LEU A 120 2.70 38.57 15.54
C LEU A 120 4.16 38.43 15.14
N GLY A 121 4.39 37.79 14.00
CA GLY A 121 5.74 37.51 13.48
C GLY A 121 6.34 36.18 13.92
N ALA A 122 5.72 35.50 14.87
CA ALA A 122 6.07 34.12 15.18
C ALA A 122 5.39 33.14 14.22
N GLY A 123 6.08 32.08 13.85
CA GLY A 123 5.55 31.04 12.98
C GLY A 123 6.17 29.66 13.24
N ALA A 124 5.55 28.65 12.68
CA ALA A 124 6.02 27.26 12.73
C ALA A 124 6.14 26.69 11.34
N ARG A 125 7.05 25.74 11.16
CA ARG A 125 7.26 25.04 9.90
C ARG A 125 7.99 23.72 10.09
N VAL A 126 7.90 22.86 9.10
CA VAL A 126 8.82 21.73 8.93
C VAL A 126 9.79 22.05 7.80
N THR A 127 11.06 21.73 7.97
CA THR A 127 12.09 21.90 6.95
C THR A 127 12.60 20.54 6.47
N ALA A 128 12.96 20.48 5.19
CA ALA A 128 13.74 19.38 4.61
C ALA A 128 15.11 19.93 4.17
N ASN A 129 16.20 19.37 4.68
CA ASN A 129 17.57 19.83 4.43
C ASN A 129 17.73 21.33 4.73
N GLY A 130 17.09 21.82 5.77
CA GLY A 130 17.07 23.25 6.15
C GLY A 130 16.14 24.14 5.33
N THR A 131 15.57 23.66 4.24
CA THR A 131 14.62 24.41 3.41
C THR A 131 13.19 24.16 3.87
N PRO A 132 12.36 25.20 4.08
CA PRO A 132 10.97 25.03 4.48
C PRO A 132 10.16 24.22 3.47
N ILE A 133 9.41 23.24 3.93
CA ILE A 133 8.49 22.47 3.08
C ILE A 133 7.24 23.31 2.83
N PRO A 134 6.89 23.62 1.57
CA PRO A 134 5.66 24.32 1.24
C PRO A 134 4.42 23.60 1.82
N GLY A 135 3.47 24.37 2.35
CA GLY A 135 2.27 23.82 3.02
C GLY A 135 2.43 23.57 4.52
N THR A 136 3.66 23.45 5.04
CA THR A 136 3.90 23.32 6.49
C THR A 136 4.04 24.68 7.19
N ILE A 137 4.26 25.74 6.44
CA ILE A 137 4.50 27.09 7.01
C ILE A 137 3.19 27.65 7.56
N LEU A 138 3.20 28.00 8.83
CA LEU A 138 2.09 28.68 9.50
C LEU A 138 2.63 29.96 10.16
N VAL A 139 2.10 31.11 9.71
CA VAL A 139 2.30 32.42 10.35
C VAL A 139 0.91 32.93 10.72
N PRO A 140 0.51 32.88 11.99
CA PRO A 140 -0.80 33.34 12.40
C PRO A 140 -0.90 34.87 12.28
N ALA A 141 -2.06 35.38 11.88
CA ALA A 141 -2.35 36.82 11.81
C ALA A 141 -2.66 37.44 13.20
N VAL A 142 -2.90 36.61 14.19
CA VAL A 142 -3.18 36.98 15.58
C VAL A 142 -2.34 36.12 16.52
N SER A 143 -2.20 36.55 17.78
CA SER A 143 -1.52 35.75 18.79
C SER A 143 -2.15 34.37 18.90
N ASN A 144 -1.32 33.33 18.80
CA ASN A 144 -1.77 31.94 18.82
C ASN A 144 -0.88 31.08 19.71
N ALA A 145 -1.50 30.22 20.52
CA ALA A 145 -0.81 29.28 21.38
C ALA A 145 -0.68 27.87 20.75
N THR A 146 -1.42 27.61 19.70
CA THR A 146 -1.41 26.30 19.02
C THR A 146 -1.11 26.48 17.54
N PHE A 147 -0.08 25.77 17.06
CA PHE A 147 0.30 25.69 15.66
C PHE A 147 0.09 24.26 15.18
N TYR A 148 -0.71 24.11 14.15
CA TYR A 148 -1.00 22.82 13.52
C TYR A 148 -1.02 22.99 12.01
N ARG A 149 -0.35 22.11 11.31
CA ARG A 149 -0.43 21.99 9.84
C ARG A 149 -0.19 20.54 9.44
N ASP A 150 -0.74 20.23 8.30
CA ASP A 150 -0.48 18.99 7.59
C ASP A 150 -0.24 19.27 6.10
N CYS A 151 0.52 18.43 5.45
CA CYS A 151 0.75 18.47 4.01
C CYS A 151 1.21 17.11 3.50
N ILE A 152 1.17 16.96 2.18
CA ILE A 152 1.82 15.86 1.48
C ILE A 152 2.98 16.44 0.67
N ALA A 153 4.18 15.91 0.90
CA ALA A 153 5.39 16.35 0.21
C ALA A 153 6.21 15.16 -0.31
N PRO A 154 6.89 15.31 -1.44
CA PRO A 154 7.91 14.36 -1.88
C PRO A 154 9.17 14.55 -1.03
N LEU A 155 9.74 13.45 -0.54
CA LEU A 155 11.01 13.44 0.19
C LEU A 155 11.94 12.41 -0.43
N THR A 156 13.23 12.69 -0.38
CA THR A 156 14.28 11.80 -0.87
C THR A 156 14.95 11.09 0.30
N ALA A 157 15.34 9.85 0.12
CA ALA A 157 16.14 9.11 1.10
C ALA A 157 17.38 9.92 1.50
N GLY A 158 17.68 9.94 2.81
CA GLY A 158 18.76 10.75 3.37
C GLY A 158 18.42 12.21 3.64
N SER A 159 17.24 12.71 3.19
CA SER A 159 16.79 14.06 3.58
C SER A 159 16.59 14.17 5.08
N THR A 160 16.96 15.32 5.62
CA THR A 160 16.82 15.61 7.06
C THR A 160 15.61 16.49 7.31
N LEU A 161 14.72 16.08 8.22
CA LEU A 161 13.54 16.82 8.63
C LEU A 161 13.75 17.46 10.00
N SER A 162 13.24 18.69 10.17
CA SER A 162 13.22 19.37 11.47
C SER A 162 11.92 20.16 11.63
N LEU A 163 11.34 20.09 12.83
CA LEU A 163 10.24 20.97 13.23
C LEU A 163 10.83 22.25 13.85
N GLN A 164 10.43 23.41 13.35
CA GLN A 164 10.98 24.69 13.74
C GLN A 164 9.91 25.68 14.19
N LEU A 165 10.24 26.46 15.23
CA LEU A 165 9.71 27.80 15.42
C LEU A 165 10.65 28.82 14.78
N PHE A 166 10.07 29.83 14.14
CA PHE A 166 10.79 30.98 13.57
C PHE A 166 10.08 32.28 13.97
N SER A 167 10.81 33.39 13.97
CA SER A 167 10.22 34.67 14.35
C SER A 167 10.96 35.83 13.72
N SER A 168 10.22 36.90 13.35
CA SER A 168 10.79 38.17 12.93
C SER A 168 11.25 39.06 14.10
N ILE A 169 10.96 38.66 15.34
CA ILE A 169 11.36 39.34 16.58
C ILE A 169 12.07 38.34 17.50
N LEU A 170 12.76 38.84 18.52
CA LEU A 170 13.25 37.95 19.58
C LEU A 170 12.05 37.30 20.28
N LEU A 171 12.03 35.98 20.32
CA LEU A 171 10.92 35.19 20.86
C LEU A 171 11.42 34.19 21.89
N THR A 172 10.73 34.10 23.02
CA THR A 172 10.85 33.00 23.97
C THR A 172 9.49 32.32 24.07
N ALA A 173 9.43 31.04 23.72
CA ALA A 173 8.24 30.21 23.78
C ALA A 173 8.45 29.07 24.78
N THR A 174 7.45 28.81 25.61
CA THR A 174 7.44 27.66 26.53
C THR A 174 6.40 26.67 26.03
N LEU A 175 6.80 25.44 25.74
CA LEU A 175 5.89 24.37 25.41
C LEU A 175 5.05 23.97 26.63
N ILE A 176 3.79 23.57 26.40
CA ILE A 176 2.98 22.99 27.48
C ILE A 176 3.58 21.68 27.96
N SER A 177 3.34 21.34 29.23
CA SER A 177 3.80 20.10 29.87
C SER A 177 2.85 19.67 30.97
N GLY A 178 3.03 18.42 31.43
CA GLY A 178 2.26 17.85 32.54
C GLY A 178 1.01 17.10 32.10
N GLY A 179 0.58 16.14 32.90
CA GLY A 179 -0.66 15.38 32.67
C GLY A 179 -0.73 14.58 31.37
N GLY A 180 0.40 14.26 30.73
CA GLY A 180 0.41 13.58 29.43
C GLY A 180 0.18 14.51 28.24
N THR A 181 0.17 15.83 28.45
CA THR A 181 0.01 16.80 27.35
C THR A 181 1.22 16.82 26.42
N ILE A 182 0.97 17.05 25.15
CA ILE A 182 2.01 17.15 24.11
C ILE A 182 2.26 18.64 23.83
N GLY A 183 3.46 19.12 24.15
CA GLY A 183 3.92 20.48 23.85
C GLY A 183 4.31 20.63 22.39
N ALA A 184 4.90 19.62 21.77
CA ALA A 184 5.15 19.57 20.34
C ALA A 184 5.15 18.12 19.83
N SER A 185 4.75 17.92 18.59
CA SER A 185 4.85 16.62 17.92
C SER A 185 5.10 16.76 16.44
N LEU A 186 5.73 15.76 15.86
CA LEU A 186 5.92 15.58 14.44
C LEU A 186 5.57 14.15 14.08
N ASN A 187 4.70 13.99 13.09
CA ASN A 187 4.31 12.71 12.53
C ASN A 187 4.57 12.72 11.03
N VAL A 188 5.23 11.70 10.52
CA VAL A 188 5.62 11.57 9.12
C VAL A 188 5.34 10.15 8.66
N ILE A 189 4.46 9.98 7.69
CA ILE A 189 4.04 8.65 7.21
C ILE A 189 4.25 8.59 5.70
N ARG A 190 5.00 7.60 5.23
CA ARG A 190 5.13 7.33 3.80
C ARG A 190 3.81 6.80 3.25
N ILE A 191 3.33 7.41 2.18
CA ILE A 191 2.06 7.05 1.52
C ILE A 191 2.25 6.51 0.11
N GLN A 192 3.46 6.66 -0.45
CA GLN A 192 3.81 6.15 -1.78
C GLN A 192 5.33 6.00 -1.93
#